data_d922050466ea0848981c2e8be2f13d67
#
_entry.id   d922050466ea0848981c2e8be2f13d67
#
_cell.length_a   1.000
_cell.length_b   1.000
_cell.length_c   1.000
_cell.angle_alpha   90.00
_cell.angle_beta   90.00
_cell.angle_gamma   90.00
#
_symmetry.space_group_name_H-M   'P 1'
#
loop_
_entity.id
_entity.type
_entity.pdbx_description
1 polymer ?
#
loop_
_entity_poly.entity_id
_entity_poly.type
_entity_poly.pdbx_seq_one_letter_code
_entity_poly.pdbx_strand_id
1 'polypeptide(L)'
;HKIDPGRCIGCGLCEKRCPIGAIVMKTNEEPSFFREYREEKNMWFYKAYCRIFQAVLKAGNYFMGYRMPDYIEGPGCIKRMPELLKKDNVNNILLVTGPNITKRGLNRGLMEALDEAGISYTVFNHIGANPTSDMVEEGVKLYHEKGCQAIIAFGGGSPMDCAKGIGARIARPNKSIAQLQGLLKVFKKIPVFYAVPTTAGS
;
A
#
# COMPACT_ATOMS: atom_id res chain seq x y z
N HIS A 1 10.94 26.18 0.65
CA HIS A 1 10.84 25.11 -0.34
C HIS A 1 10.05 25.61 -1.54
N LYS A 2 10.63 25.62 -2.73
CA LYS A 2 9.90 25.87 -3.97
C LYS A 2 9.20 24.59 -4.39
N ILE A 3 7.91 24.69 -4.67
CA ILE A 3 7.16 23.58 -5.27
C ILE A 3 7.54 23.51 -6.76
N ASP A 4 7.99 22.34 -7.20
CA ASP A 4 8.31 22.10 -8.61
C ASP A 4 7.02 22.17 -9.45
N PRO A 5 6.89 23.14 -10.39
CA PRO A 5 5.69 23.28 -11.20
C PRO A 5 5.41 22.06 -12.08
N GLY A 6 6.45 21.31 -12.49
CA GLY A 6 6.32 20.11 -13.33
C GLY A 6 5.78 18.88 -12.59
N ARG A 7 5.74 18.92 -11.25
CA ARG A 7 5.24 17.84 -10.39
C ARG A 7 3.99 18.21 -9.60
N CYS A 8 3.60 19.48 -9.64
CA CYS A 8 2.45 19.97 -8.91
C CYS A 8 1.16 19.74 -9.70
N ILE A 9 0.24 18.96 -9.16
CA ILE A 9 -1.09 18.72 -9.74
C ILE A 9 -2.10 19.83 -9.46
N GLY A 10 -1.69 20.91 -8.79
CA GLY A 10 -2.56 22.07 -8.53
C GLY A 10 -3.71 21.84 -7.55
N CYS A 11 -3.65 20.81 -6.70
CA CYS A 11 -4.75 20.45 -5.79
C CYS A 11 -5.02 21.45 -4.64
N GLY A 12 -4.16 22.47 -4.44
CA GLY A 12 -4.31 23.49 -3.41
C GLY A 12 -4.08 23.02 -1.96
N LEU A 13 -3.77 21.75 -1.74
CA LEU A 13 -3.58 21.21 -0.38
C LEU A 13 -2.38 21.81 0.35
N CYS A 14 -1.31 22.16 -0.39
CA CYS A 14 -0.11 22.78 0.18
C CYS A 14 -0.40 24.16 0.73
N GLU A 15 -1.22 24.98 0.02
CA GLU A 15 -1.64 26.30 0.46
C GLU A 15 -2.51 26.22 1.71
N LYS A 16 -3.51 25.35 1.71
CA LYS A 16 -4.44 25.17 2.83
C LYS A 16 -3.77 24.62 4.09
N ARG A 17 -2.67 23.87 3.95
CA ARG A 17 -1.96 23.26 5.08
C ARG A 17 -0.69 24.00 5.50
N CYS A 18 -0.34 25.11 4.85
CA CYS A 18 0.82 25.89 5.25
C CYS A 18 0.50 26.73 6.51
N PRO A 19 1.06 26.43 7.69
CA PRO A 19 0.68 27.09 8.94
C PRO A 19 1.12 28.54 9.01
N ILE A 20 2.05 28.96 8.17
CA ILE A 20 2.59 30.34 8.13
C ILE A 20 2.19 31.12 6.87
N GLY A 21 1.29 30.56 6.04
CA GLY A 21 0.82 31.23 4.83
C GLY A 21 1.91 31.50 3.77
N ALA A 22 3.07 30.83 3.86
CA ALA A 22 4.20 31.06 2.96
C ALA A 22 3.99 30.48 1.55
N ILE A 23 2.94 29.69 1.35
CA ILE A 23 2.59 29.09 0.07
C ILE A 23 1.32 29.73 -0.43
N VAL A 24 1.45 30.54 -1.47
CA VAL A 24 0.32 31.13 -2.19
C VAL A 24 0.33 30.57 -3.61
N MET A 25 -0.78 29.97 -4.02
CA MET A 25 -0.98 29.53 -5.39
C MET A 25 -1.25 30.76 -6.27
N LYS A 26 -0.28 31.15 -7.10
CA LYS A 26 -0.53 32.13 -8.15
C LYS A 26 -1.38 31.46 -9.24
N THR A 27 -2.67 31.75 -9.22
CA THR A 27 -3.64 31.28 -10.21
C THR A 27 -3.58 32.10 -11.50
N ASN A 28 -2.44 32.19 -12.14
CA ASN A 28 -2.37 32.95 -13.38
C ASN A 28 -2.52 32.12 -14.66
N GLU A 29 -2.55 30.78 -14.56
CA GLU A 29 -2.95 29.93 -15.68
C GLU A 29 -3.51 28.62 -15.12
N GLU A 30 -4.78 28.35 -15.39
CA GLU A 30 -5.30 26.99 -15.22
C GLU A 30 -4.45 26.04 -16.09
N PRO A 31 -4.01 24.89 -15.56
CA PRO A 31 -3.30 23.90 -16.36
C PRO A 31 -4.11 23.61 -17.65
N SER A 32 -3.44 23.59 -18.79
CA SER A 32 -4.05 23.39 -20.11
C SER A 32 -5.03 22.21 -20.14
N PHE A 33 -4.73 21.16 -19.41
CA PHE A 33 -5.58 19.98 -19.21
C PHE A 33 -6.96 20.34 -18.62
N PHE A 34 -7.07 21.27 -17.66
CA PHE A 34 -8.35 21.69 -17.08
C PHE A 34 -9.08 22.71 -17.96
N ARG A 35 -8.34 23.48 -18.78
CA ARG A 35 -8.92 24.42 -19.73
C ARG A 35 -9.58 23.65 -20.89
N GLU A 36 -8.91 22.66 -21.44
CA GLU A 36 -9.43 21.76 -22.50
C GLU A 36 -10.67 20.99 -22.03
N TYR A 37 -10.70 20.54 -20.75
CA TYR A 37 -11.87 19.88 -20.14
C TYR A 37 -13.05 20.82 -19.88
N ARG A 38 -12.84 22.13 -19.76
CA ARG A 38 -13.89 23.11 -19.47
C ARG A 38 -14.64 23.56 -20.74
N GLU A 39 -13.98 23.51 -21.90
CA GLU A 39 -14.56 23.94 -23.18
C GLU A 39 -15.46 22.88 -23.81
N GLU A 40 -15.40 21.64 -23.39
CA GLU A 40 -16.31 20.61 -23.91
C GLU A 40 -17.70 20.73 -23.25
N LYS A 41 -18.71 21.01 -24.09
CA LYS A 41 -20.15 21.05 -23.77
C LYS A 41 -20.69 19.73 -23.16
N ASN A 42 -19.84 18.75 -22.92
CA ASN A 42 -20.17 17.39 -22.43
C ASN A 42 -19.90 17.16 -20.93
N MET A 43 -19.56 18.20 -20.16
CA MET A 43 -19.27 18.04 -18.71
C MET A 43 -20.45 17.45 -17.94
N TRP A 44 -21.70 17.67 -18.40
CA TRP A 44 -22.88 17.09 -17.76
C TRP A 44 -22.91 15.56 -17.94
N PHE A 45 -22.64 15.07 -19.15
CA PHE A 45 -22.56 13.63 -19.43
C PHE A 45 -21.43 12.95 -18.63
N TYR A 46 -20.28 13.60 -18.53
CA TYR A 46 -19.15 13.08 -17.72
C TYR A 46 -19.50 13.02 -16.23
N LYS A 47 -20.15 14.07 -15.68
CA LYS A 47 -20.62 14.07 -14.29
C LYS A 47 -21.69 12.98 -14.06
N ALA A 48 -22.61 12.82 -14.99
CA ALA A 48 -23.62 11.75 -14.95
C ALA A 48 -22.97 10.36 -15.00
N TYR A 49 -22.03 10.14 -15.91
CA TYR A 49 -21.24 8.92 -16.00
C TYR A 49 -20.51 8.61 -14.67
N CYS A 50 -19.79 9.58 -14.09
CA CYS A 50 -19.11 9.38 -12.83
C CYS A 50 -20.07 9.03 -11.68
N ARG A 51 -21.25 9.67 -11.61
CA ARG A 51 -22.27 9.37 -10.60
C ARG A 51 -22.86 7.97 -10.77
N ILE A 52 -23.17 7.58 -12.01
CA ILE A 52 -23.67 6.23 -12.33
C ILE A 52 -22.59 5.20 -11.96
N PHE A 53 -21.35 5.43 -12.36
CA PHE A 53 -20.23 4.57 -12.03
C PHE A 53 -20.04 4.40 -10.52
N GLN A 54 -20.10 5.51 -9.75
CA GLN A 54 -20.03 5.48 -8.30
C GLN A 54 -21.21 4.72 -7.68
N ALA A 55 -22.42 4.90 -8.21
CA ALA A 55 -23.62 4.18 -7.75
C ALA A 55 -23.50 2.68 -8.01
N VAL A 56 -23.04 2.29 -9.19
CA VAL A 56 -22.77 0.89 -9.55
C VAL A 56 -21.69 0.27 -8.66
N LEU A 57 -20.58 0.99 -8.41
CA LEU A 57 -19.54 0.54 -7.49
C LEU A 57 -20.05 0.40 -6.07
N LYS A 58 -20.89 1.34 -5.59
CA LYS A 58 -21.49 1.29 -4.26
C LYS A 58 -22.42 0.07 -4.12
N ALA A 59 -23.25 -0.18 -5.11
CA ALA A 59 -24.12 -1.36 -5.15
C ALA A 59 -23.29 -2.65 -5.22
N GLY A 60 -22.28 -2.70 -6.12
CA GLY A 60 -21.37 -3.84 -6.24
C GLY A 60 -20.62 -4.13 -4.94
N ASN A 61 -20.19 -3.09 -4.22
CA ASN A 61 -19.50 -3.24 -2.94
C ASN A 61 -20.38 -3.87 -1.85
N TYR A 62 -21.69 -3.63 -1.88
CA TYR A 62 -22.64 -4.27 -0.98
C TYR A 62 -22.71 -5.79 -1.18
N PHE A 63 -22.57 -6.26 -2.43
CA PHE A 63 -22.57 -7.68 -2.78
C PHE A 63 -21.20 -8.35 -2.67
N MET A 64 -20.10 -7.58 -2.68
CA MET A 64 -18.72 -8.11 -2.68
C MET A 64 -18.23 -8.57 -1.31
N GLY A 65 -19.03 -8.54 -0.24
CA GLY A 65 -18.63 -9.04 1.07
C GLY A 65 -17.32 -8.39 1.56
N TYR A 66 -17.28 -7.06 1.66
CA TYR A 66 -16.12 -6.33 2.17
C TYR A 66 -15.77 -6.79 3.59
N ARG A 67 -14.62 -7.42 3.74
CA ARG A 67 -14.10 -7.82 5.04
C ARG A 67 -13.22 -6.71 5.59
N MET A 68 -13.64 -6.13 6.72
CA MET A 68 -12.77 -5.22 7.48
C MET A 68 -11.57 -5.99 8.03
N PRO A 69 -10.37 -5.41 7.99
CA PRO A 69 -9.23 -6.02 8.65
C PRO A 69 -9.44 -6.04 10.17
N ASP A 70 -8.96 -7.10 10.80
CA ASP A 70 -8.93 -7.17 12.25
C ASP A 70 -7.82 -6.27 12.79
N TYR A 71 -8.12 -5.45 13.80
CA TYR A 71 -7.15 -4.53 14.41
C TYR A 71 -6.70 -5.09 15.77
N ILE A 72 -5.41 -4.98 16.02
CA ILE A 72 -4.80 -5.29 17.32
C ILE A 72 -4.01 -4.07 17.76
N GLU A 73 -4.42 -3.52 18.89
CA GLU A 73 -3.86 -2.30 19.44
C GLU A 73 -3.31 -2.53 20.85
N GLY A 74 -2.43 -1.65 21.28
CA GLY A 74 -1.88 -1.60 22.63
C GLY A 74 -0.38 -1.79 22.70
N PRO A 75 0.24 -1.39 23.82
CA PRO A 75 1.69 -1.54 24.03
C PRO A 75 2.11 -3.01 23.92
N GLY A 76 3.13 -3.28 23.10
CA GLY A 76 3.66 -4.63 22.93
C GLY A 76 2.77 -5.60 22.13
N CYS A 77 1.70 -5.13 21.47
CA CYS A 77 0.80 -5.96 20.69
C CYS A 77 1.50 -6.78 19.61
N ILE A 78 2.68 -6.34 19.15
CA ILE A 78 3.50 -7.05 18.17
C ILE A 78 3.91 -8.45 18.63
N LYS A 79 4.05 -8.68 19.93
CA LYS A 79 4.38 -9.99 20.53
C LYS A 79 3.25 -11.02 20.38
N ARG A 80 2.03 -10.57 20.03
CA ARG A 80 0.88 -11.45 19.75
C ARG A 80 0.86 -11.97 18.31
N MET A 81 1.77 -11.49 17.46
CA MET A 81 1.83 -11.90 16.04
C MET A 81 1.98 -13.42 15.88
N PRO A 82 2.82 -14.13 16.64
CA PRO A 82 2.93 -15.60 16.52
C PRO A 82 1.61 -16.35 16.80
N GLU A 83 0.79 -15.86 17.73
CA GLU A 83 -0.52 -16.46 18.02
C GLU A 83 -1.47 -16.37 16.82
N LEU A 84 -1.44 -15.20 16.13
CA LEU A 84 -2.25 -14.99 14.94
C LEU A 84 -1.80 -15.87 13.78
N LEU A 85 -0.48 -15.95 13.57
CA LEU A 85 0.10 -16.81 12.53
C LEU A 85 -0.25 -18.28 12.77
N LYS A 86 -0.19 -18.76 14.01
CA LYS A 86 -0.57 -20.13 14.39
C LYS A 86 -2.07 -20.36 14.15
N LYS A 87 -2.92 -19.38 14.45
CA LYS A 87 -4.37 -19.45 14.18
C LYS A 87 -4.65 -19.60 12.67
N ASP A 88 -3.84 -18.96 11.84
CA ASP A 88 -3.94 -19.05 10.38
C ASP A 88 -3.14 -20.25 9.79
N ASN A 89 -2.57 -21.12 10.62
CA ASN A 89 -1.72 -22.25 10.25
C ASN A 89 -0.49 -21.84 9.43
N VAL A 90 0.12 -20.70 9.77
CA VAL A 90 1.31 -20.15 9.11
C VAL A 90 2.54 -20.43 9.96
N ASN A 91 3.52 -21.11 9.37
CA ASN A 91 4.80 -21.47 10.01
C ASN A 91 6.02 -20.82 9.35
N ASN A 92 5.83 -20.18 8.20
CA ASN A 92 6.91 -19.51 7.47
C ASN A 92 6.39 -18.24 6.77
N ILE A 93 7.07 -17.11 6.98
CA ILE A 93 6.60 -15.81 6.50
C ILE A 93 7.68 -15.05 5.72
N LEU A 94 7.25 -14.16 4.83
CA LEU A 94 8.08 -13.11 4.25
C LEU A 94 7.89 -11.82 5.06
N LEU A 95 8.95 -11.36 5.73
CA LEU A 95 8.97 -10.09 6.45
C LEU A 95 9.48 -8.99 5.52
N VAL A 96 8.57 -8.18 5.02
CA VAL A 96 8.84 -7.06 4.11
C VAL A 96 9.03 -5.79 4.92
N THR A 97 10.23 -5.20 4.90
CA THR A 97 10.60 -4.05 5.74
C THR A 97 11.59 -3.13 5.04
N GLY A 98 11.80 -1.94 5.57
CA GLY A 98 12.80 -1.01 5.07
C GLY A 98 14.19 -1.22 5.69
N PRO A 99 15.30 -0.88 4.97
CA PRO A 99 16.65 -1.05 5.48
C PRO A 99 16.91 -0.27 6.77
N ASN A 100 16.30 0.90 6.93
CA ASN A 100 16.44 1.71 8.13
C ASN A 100 15.74 1.10 9.35
N ILE A 101 14.65 0.38 9.15
CA ILE A 101 13.93 -0.35 10.21
C ILE A 101 14.84 -1.44 10.77
N THR A 102 15.42 -2.23 9.87
CA THR A 102 16.35 -3.31 10.24
C THR A 102 17.61 -2.76 10.93
N LYS A 103 18.24 -1.71 10.38
CA LYS A 103 19.43 -1.08 10.97
C LYS A 103 19.19 -0.54 12.39
N ARG A 104 18.00 0.01 12.65
CA ARG A 104 17.62 0.54 13.97
C ARG A 104 17.09 -0.54 14.91
N GLY A 105 16.93 -1.76 14.46
CA GLY A 105 16.41 -2.87 15.25
C GLY A 105 14.95 -2.72 15.68
N LEU A 106 14.14 -1.91 14.95
CA LEU A 106 12.74 -1.67 15.30
C LEU A 106 11.87 -2.92 15.14
N ASN A 107 12.29 -3.86 14.30
CA ASN A 107 11.62 -5.14 14.06
C ASN A 107 12.14 -6.26 15.00
N ARG A 108 13.10 -5.97 15.89
CA ARG A 108 13.72 -6.99 16.77
C ARG A 108 12.68 -7.72 17.62
N GLY A 109 11.79 -6.98 18.28
CA GLY A 109 10.78 -7.57 19.15
C GLY A 109 9.80 -8.50 18.41
N LEU A 110 9.55 -8.28 17.12
CA LEU A 110 8.79 -9.19 16.27
C LEU A 110 9.62 -10.46 15.98
N MET A 111 10.89 -10.29 15.59
CA MET A 111 11.77 -11.39 15.23
C MET A 111 12.01 -12.33 16.44
N GLU A 112 12.29 -11.76 17.61
CA GLU A 112 12.43 -12.52 18.86
C GLU A 112 11.15 -13.33 19.18
N ALA A 113 9.97 -12.71 19.05
CA ALA A 113 8.71 -13.41 19.28
C ALA A 113 8.45 -14.55 18.27
N LEU A 114 8.87 -14.37 17.02
CA LEU A 114 8.77 -15.41 15.98
C LEU A 114 9.73 -16.58 16.28
N ASP A 115 10.97 -16.27 16.67
CA ASP A 115 11.99 -17.27 17.05
C ASP A 115 11.53 -18.10 18.26
N GLU A 116 11.03 -17.46 19.31
CA GLU A 116 10.47 -18.12 20.51
C GLU A 116 9.28 -19.03 20.16
N ALA A 117 8.50 -18.66 19.17
CA ALA A 117 7.33 -19.43 18.73
C ALA A 117 7.66 -20.53 17.69
N GLY A 118 8.90 -20.64 17.22
CA GLY A 118 9.36 -21.57 16.22
C GLY A 118 8.81 -21.29 14.81
N ILE A 119 8.51 -20.01 14.50
CA ILE A 119 8.01 -19.60 13.18
C ILE A 119 9.17 -19.08 12.36
N SER A 120 9.40 -19.70 11.20
CA SER A 120 10.45 -19.30 10.27
C SER A 120 10.09 -17.98 9.56
N TYR A 121 11.10 -17.16 9.29
CA TYR A 121 10.89 -15.93 8.53
C TYR A 121 12.06 -15.64 7.59
N THR A 122 11.75 -15.02 6.48
CA THR A 122 12.73 -14.49 5.53
C THR A 122 12.57 -12.97 5.47
N VAL A 123 13.65 -12.24 5.73
CA VAL A 123 13.63 -10.76 5.72
C VAL A 123 13.90 -10.26 4.31
N PHE A 124 12.97 -9.48 3.77
CA PHE A 124 13.12 -8.71 2.55
C PHE A 124 13.19 -7.22 2.89
N ASN A 125 14.39 -6.65 2.87
CA ASN A 125 14.67 -5.29 3.31
C ASN A 125 15.34 -4.38 2.26
N HIS A 126 15.44 -4.82 1.02
CA HIS A 126 16.02 -4.06 -0.09
C HIS A 126 15.05 -3.04 -0.70
N ILE A 127 14.20 -2.43 0.14
CA ILE A 127 13.14 -1.54 -0.30
C ILE A 127 13.60 -0.10 -0.15
N GLY A 128 13.74 0.59 -1.29
CA GLY A 128 13.99 2.03 -1.34
C GLY A 128 12.72 2.87 -1.12
N ALA A 129 12.90 4.19 -1.11
CA ALA A 129 11.77 5.09 -1.27
C ALA A 129 11.15 4.87 -2.67
N ASN A 130 9.82 4.68 -2.71
CA ASN A 130 9.08 4.35 -3.94
C ASN A 130 9.48 2.97 -4.52
N PRO A 131 8.85 1.89 -4.07
CA PRO A 131 9.17 0.55 -4.54
C PRO A 131 8.92 0.41 -6.06
N THR A 132 9.88 -0.20 -6.74
CA THR A 132 9.82 -0.47 -8.18
C THR A 132 9.19 -1.83 -8.48
N SER A 133 8.80 -2.04 -9.73
CA SER A 133 8.30 -3.34 -10.20
C SER A 133 9.32 -4.46 -9.95
N ASP A 134 10.61 -4.17 -10.14
CA ASP A 134 11.68 -5.15 -9.98
C ASP A 134 11.83 -5.60 -8.52
N MET A 135 11.69 -4.67 -7.55
CA MET A 135 11.68 -5.01 -6.13
C MET A 135 10.48 -5.92 -5.77
N VAL A 136 9.33 -5.69 -6.39
CA VAL A 136 8.15 -6.55 -6.20
C VAL A 136 8.42 -7.96 -6.75
N GLU A 137 8.97 -8.08 -7.96
CA GLU A 137 9.29 -9.38 -8.57
C GLU A 137 10.38 -10.13 -7.77
N GLU A 138 11.38 -9.42 -7.25
CA GLU A 138 12.38 -10.01 -6.34
C GLU A 138 11.72 -10.56 -5.08
N GLY A 139 10.82 -9.81 -4.45
CA GLY A 139 10.06 -10.27 -3.29
C GLY A 139 9.16 -11.48 -3.59
N VAL A 140 8.53 -11.52 -4.77
CA VAL A 140 7.73 -12.67 -5.24
C VAL A 140 8.61 -13.92 -5.40
N LYS A 141 9.78 -13.78 -6.03
CA LYS A 141 10.75 -14.85 -6.21
C LYS A 141 11.18 -15.41 -4.86
N LEU A 142 11.58 -14.53 -3.94
CA LEU A 142 12.01 -14.90 -2.60
C LEU A 142 10.91 -15.60 -1.80
N TYR A 143 9.66 -15.14 -1.91
CA TYR A 143 8.49 -15.77 -1.28
C TYR A 143 8.33 -17.22 -1.71
N HIS A 144 8.44 -17.50 -3.02
CA HIS A 144 8.32 -18.87 -3.55
C HIS A 144 9.55 -19.74 -3.24
N GLU A 145 10.76 -19.23 -3.40
CA GLU A 145 12.00 -19.95 -3.12
C GLU A 145 12.12 -20.40 -1.66
N LYS A 146 11.66 -19.57 -0.75
CA LYS A 146 11.68 -19.86 0.70
C LYS A 146 10.43 -20.58 1.19
N GLY A 147 9.45 -20.83 0.33
CA GLY A 147 8.20 -21.51 0.71
C GLY A 147 7.39 -20.71 1.73
N CYS A 148 7.40 -19.38 1.66
CA CYS A 148 6.62 -18.54 2.56
C CYS A 148 5.11 -18.75 2.35
N GLN A 149 4.33 -18.64 3.43
CA GLN A 149 2.88 -18.86 3.45
C GLN A 149 2.11 -17.57 3.69
N ALA A 150 2.76 -16.58 4.31
CA ALA A 150 2.17 -15.28 4.60
C ALA A 150 3.18 -14.16 4.39
N ILE A 151 2.68 -12.93 4.37
CA ILE A 151 3.49 -11.70 4.25
C ILE A 151 3.21 -10.84 5.48
N ILE A 152 4.28 -10.40 6.15
CA ILE A 152 4.21 -9.34 7.15
C ILE A 152 4.88 -8.11 6.58
N ALA A 153 4.11 -7.02 6.41
CA ALA A 153 4.62 -5.72 6.03
C ALA A 153 4.92 -4.90 7.30
N PHE A 154 6.19 -4.61 7.55
CA PHE A 154 6.62 -3.86 8.75
C PHE A 154 7.30 -2.56 8.33
N GLY A 155 6.67 -1.42 8.56
CA GLY A 155 7.26 -0.12 8.26
C GLY A 155 6.29 0.97 7.87
N GLY A 156 6.76 1.96 7.13
CA GLY A 156 5.96 3.03 6.55
C GLY A 156 5.33 2.66 5.20
N GLY A 157 4.98 3.67 4.40
CA GLY A 157 4.30 3.49 3.10
C GLY A 157 5.03 2.56 2.15
N SER A 158 6.35 2.76 1.92
CA SER A 158 7.10 1.98 0.92
C SER A 158 7.11 0.47 1.19
N PRO A 159 7.43 -0.04 2.40
CA PRO A 159 7.29 -1.46 2.70
C PRO A 159 5.87 -1.98 2.56
N MET A 160 4.86 -1.19 2.96
CA MET A 160 3.45 -1.57 2.83
C MET A 160 3.04 -1.73 1.37
N ASP A 161 3.41 -0.80 0.51
CA ASP A 161 3.05 -0.82 -0.91
C ASP A 161 3.81 -1.92 -1.65
N CYS A 162 5.08 -2.14 -1.34
CA CYS A 162 5.86 -3.26 -1.87
C CYS A 162 5.22 -4.60 -1.51
N ALA A 163 4.89 -4.80 -0.24
CA ALA A 163 4.27 -6.03 0.26
C ALA A 163 2.91 -6.29 -0.38
N LYS A 164 2.07 -5.25 -0.55
CA LYS A 164 0.81 -5.36 -1.30
C LYS A 164 1.03 -5.75 -2.75
N GLY A 165 2.05 -5.15 -3.41
CA GLY A 165 2.47 -5.51 -4.76
C GLY A 165 2.86 -6.98 -4.88
N ILE A 166 3.68 -7.47 -3.94
CA ILE A 166 4.08 -8.89 -3.85
C ILE A 166 2.84 -9.78 -3.71
N GLY A 167 1.95 -9.47 -2.77
CA GLY A 167 0.71 -10.22 -2.56
C GLY A 167 -0.19 -10.26 -3.81
N ALA A 168 -0.33 -9.13 -4.50
CA ALA A 168 -1.10 -9.02 -5.73
C ALA A 168 -0.50 -9.87 -6.87
N ARG A 169 0.82 -9.86 -7.02
CA ARG A 169 1.54 -10.66 -8.01
C ARG A 169 1.42 -12.16 -7.74
N ILE A 170 1.54 -12.58 -6.48
CA ILE A 170 1.33 -13.99 -6.08
C ILE A 170 -0.10 -14.43 -6.42
N ALA A 171 -1.10 -13.59 -6.16
CA ALA A 171 -2.49 -13.88 -6.50
C ALA A 171 -2.76 -13.93 -8.01
N ARG A 172 -1.96 -13.22 -8.82
CA ARG A 172 -2.09 -13.12 -10.29
C ARG A 172 -0.74 -13.35 -10.99
N PRO A 173 -0.19 -14.57 -10.98
CA PRO A 173 1.15 -14.85 -11.49
C PRO A 173 1.32 -14.57 -12.99
N ASN A 174 0.23 -14.59 -13.76
CA ASN A 174 0.26 -14.35 -15.21
C ASN A 174 0.12 -12.87 -15.60
N LYS A 175 0.13 -11.94 -14.64
CA LYS A 175 0.01 -10.50 -14.90
C LYS A 175 1.16 -9.74 -14.28
N SER A 176 1.77 -8.83 -15.03
CA SER A 176 2.76 -7.92 -14.48
C SER A 176 2.12 -6.91 -13.49
N ILE A 177 2.94 -6.29 -12.64
CA ILE A 177 2.49 -5.23 -11.71
C ILE A 177 1.78 -4.09 -12.47
N ALA A 178 2.30 -3.69 -13.63
CA ALA A 178 1.69 -2.65 -14.47
C ALA A 178 0.27 -3.03 -14.94
N GLN A 179 0.04 -4.30 -15.26
CA GLN A 179 -1.28 -4.81 -15.66
C GLN A 179 -2.26 -4.92 -14.49
N LEU A 180 -1.76 -4.96 -13.25
CA LEU A 180 -2.56 -5.00 -12.02
C LEU A 180 -2.93 -3.60 -11.51
N GLN A 181 -2.43 -2.53 -12.14
CA GLN A 181 -2.77 -1.16 -11.80
C GLN A 181 -4.23 -0.86 -12.15
N GLY A 182 -4.99 -0.32 -11.20
CA GLY A 182 -6.39 0.09 -11.35
C GLY A 182 -7.36 -0.67 -10.44
N LEU A 183 -8.62 -0.25 -10.47
CA LEU A 183 -9.67 -0.81 -9.63
C LEU A 183 -10.01 -2.25 -10.04
N LEU A 184 -10.18 -3.13 -9.06
CA LEU A 184 -10.63 -4.52 -9.20
C LEU A 184 -9.75 -5.41 -10.10
N LYS A 185 -8.51 -5.00 -10.40
CA LYS A 185 -7.62 -5.75 -11.29
C LYS A 185 -7.08 -7.04 -10.66
N VAL A 186 -6.90 -7.05 -9.35
CA VAL A 186 -6.43 -8.24 -8.63
C VAL A 186 -7.56 -9.25 -8.47
N PHE A 187 -8.70 -8.88 -7.93
CA PHE A 187 -9.93 -9.66 -7.73
C PHE A 187 -9.70 -11.16 -7.44
N LYS A 188 -8.68 -11.45 -6.63
CA LYS A 188 -8.33 -12.77 -6.12
C LYS A 188 -7.83 -12.63 -4.68
N LYS A 189 -8.01 -13.69 -3.89
CA LYS A 189 -7.48 -13.74 -2.53
C LYS A 189 -5.95 -13.70 -2.60
N ILE A 190 -5.35 -12.72 -1.93
CA ILE A 190 -3.91 -12.64 -1.71
C ILE A 190 -3.51 -13.61 -0.58
N PRO A 191 -2.22 -13.96 -0.42
CA PRO A 191 -1.73 -14.67 0.75
C PRO A 191 -2.16 -13.99 2.05
N VAL A 192 -2.10 -14.71 3.16
CA VAL A 192 -2.31 -14.14 4.50
C VAL A 192 -1.38 -12.94 4.67
N PHE A 193 -1.95 -11.81 5.08
CA PHE A 193 -1.26 -10.53 5.08
C PHE A 193 -1.48 -9.78 6.38
N TYR A 194 -0.37 -9.42 7.03
CA TYR A 194 -0.37 -8.60 8.22
C TYR A 194 0.36 -7.29 7.97
N ALA A 195 -0.20 -6.19 8.42
CA ALA A 195 0.37 -4.86 8.31
C ALA A 195 0.75 -4.34 9.70
N VAL A 196 2.01 -3.96 9.86
CA VAL A 196 2.55 -3.34 11.09
C VAL A 196 3.08 -1.95 10.73
N PRO A 197 2.22 -0.92 10.74
CA PRO A 197 2.63 0.43 10.39
C PRO A 197 3.50 1.04 11.49
N THR A 198 4.60 1.68 11.10
CA THR A 198 5.49 2.44 11.99
C THR A 198 5.31 3.95 11.87
N THR A 199 4.45 4.41 10.94
CA THR A 199 4.13 5.82 10.72
C THR A 199 2.62 6.01 10.74
N ALA A 200 2.16 7.04 11.43
CA ALA A 200 0.74 7.40 11.52
C ALA A 200 0.27 8.31 10.37
N GLY A 201 0.73 8.06 9.17
CA GLY A 201 0.49 8.85 7.97
C GLY A 201 1.73 9.64 7.54
N SER A 202 1.91 9.77 6.25
CA SER A 202 2.96 10.57 5.59
C SER A 202 2.29 11.52 4.62
#